data_9c2ea62e3d42c6cf017b0c4462cc7c47
#
_entry.id   9c2ea62e3d42c6cf017b0c4462cc7c47
#
_cell.length_a   1.000
_cell.length_b   1.000
_cell.length_c   1.000
_cell.angle_alpha   90.00
_cell.angle_beta   90.00
_cell.angle_gamma   90.00
#
_symmetry.space_group_name_H-M   'P 1'
#
loop_
_entity.id
_entity.type
_entity.pdbx_description
1 polymer ?
#
loop_
_entity_poly.entity_id
_entity_poly.type
_entity_poly.pdbx_seq_one_letter_code
_entity_poly.pdbx_strand_id
1 'polypeptide(L)'
;MHRSPQLPILFLRSGLAFCVLLAWGCDPMTDPPTDTTGAQPARAATGPTVTSVNPSYGHPADALVTVRVLGAGYDQGSAASWERDGVADAKITVHETRFVSSGELSATISIAADATIDLYDVAVTTSTRKKGIGMERFEVTAAQSIGTLGGNTLSRSINDLGQVVGYSMAGSSQRAFFWRPGGPMDNLGSGQAYDVDQSGTVVVGISSPGGVVWRFDGAGWTSSALPNAAGARPAGIAQIGDTLRIVGSSKVSTARKAPDQATTWSSLGGEWTLQLLPNPAGYAGSGAEDVSPTGHIVGSAPNGSLPRTAVLWTPDRTPVILPPRPGDVTSFAFGINPSATLVAGVSGGRAVVWKQDGTGAWTPRLLEACGNAQAVNDAGMVVGQKCDGGAWMWQLDENGTVISQRRLPGLGSATDPRAVEGINNTLTPAAAGKAKSTASPADVGVIWDLAGLTTH
;
A
#
# COMPACT_ATOMS: atom_id res chain seq x y z
N MET A 1 -14.59 -37.57 44.36
CA MET A 1 -15.41 -36.65 45.17
C MET A 1 -14.79 -35.26 45.09
N HIS A 2 -15.61 -34.30 44.86
CA HIS A 2 -15.41 -32.84 44.72
C HIS A 2 -15.01 -32.33 43.36
N ARG A 3 -16.07 -31.95 42.60
CA ARG A 3 -16.07 -31.04 41.49
C ARG A 3 -16.13 -29.60 42.03
N SER A 4 -15.38 -28.70 41.43
CA SER A 4 -15.60 -27.24 41.52
C SER A 4 -15.94 -26.70 40.16
N PRO A 5 -16.90 -25.76 40.05
CA PRO A 5 -17.46 -25.32 38.77
C PRO A 5 -16.71 -24.12 38.19
N GLN A 6 -16.63 -24.14 36.89
CA GLN A 6 -16.17 -22.97 36.10
C GLN A 6 -17.31 -21.97 35.94
N LEU A 7 -17.03 -20.69 36.15
CA LEU A 7 -17.89 -19.54 35.83
C LEU A 7 -17.44 -18.89 34.49
N PRO A 8 -18.37 -18.53 33.65
CA PRO A 8 -18.03 -17.81 32.42
C PRO A 8 -17.91 -16.31 32.69
N ILE A 9 -16.88 -15.69 32.10
CA ILE A 9 -16.70 -14.23 32.11
C ILE A 9 -17.55 -13.63 31.00
N LEU A 10 -18.53 -12.85 31.44
CA LEU A 10 -19.43 -12.07 30.56
C LEU A 10 -18.85 -10.67 30.37
N PHE A 11 -18.58 -10.27 29.15
CA PHE A 11 -18.23 -8.89 28.80
C PHE A 11 -19.50 -8.04 28.80
N LEU A 12 -19.63 -7.10 29.73
CA LEU A 12 -20.65 -6.07 29.70
C LEU A 12 -20.02 -4.73 29.31
N ARG A 13 -20.49 -4.19 28.20
CA ARG A 13 -20.32 -2.76 27.83
C ARG A 13 -21.37 -1.95 28.60
N SER A 14 -20.98 -0.88 29.26
CA SER A 14 -21.89 0.21 29.62
C SER A 14 -21.09 1.48 29.86
N GLY A 15 -21.21 2.43 28.94
CA GLY A 15 -20.89 3.82 29.20
C GLY A 15 -22.12 4.51 29.80
N LEU A 16 -21.94 5.17 30.91
CA LEU A 16 -22.94 6.11 31.48
C LEU A 16 -22.24 7.43 31.74
N ALA A 17 -22.71 8.44 31.03
CA ALA A 17 -22.41 9.85 31.31
C ALA A 17 -23.31 10.31 32.46
N PHE A 18 -22.71 10.89 33.50
CA PHE A 18 -23.44 11.55 34.59
C PHE A 18 -23.66 13.02 34.23
N CYS A 19 -24.91 13.43 34.02
CA CYS A 19 -25.35 14.84 34.09
C CYS A 19 -25.79 15.14 35.51
N VAL A 20 -25.14 16.12 36.12
CA VAL A 20 -25.59 16.72 37.39
C VAL A 20 -26.62 17.80 37.09
N LEU A 21 -27.86 17.58 37.51
CA LEU A 21 -28.93 18.61 37.54
C LEU A 21 -28.87 19.37 38.87
N LEU A 22 -28.66 20.65 38.77
CA LEU A 22 -28.97 21.58 39.84
C LEU A 22 -30.29 22.31 39.51
N ALA A 23 -31.32 22.02 40.26
CA ALA A 23 -32.62 22.70 40.21
C ALA A 23 -32.60 23.93 41.07
N TRP A 24 -33.10 25.06 40.55
CA TRP A 24 -33.63 26.17 41.35
C TRP A 24 -34.76 26.88 40.61
N GLY A 25 -35.90 26.90 41.24
CA GLY A 25 -36.86 27.99 41.34
C GLY A 25 -37.79 28.27 40.18
N CYS A 26 -39.04 27.80 40.29
CA CYS A 26 -40.18 28.34 39.55
C CYS A 26 -40.63 29.68 40.16
N ASP A 27 -40.95 30.65 39.33
CA ASP A 27 -41.96 31.69 39.57
C ASP A 27 -42.74 31.99 38.28
N PRO A 28 -44.06 32.24 38.37
CA PRO A 28 -44.93 32.20 37.21
C PRO A 28 -45.30 33.56 36.66
N MET A 29 -45.55 33.53 35.35
CA MET A 29 -46.45 34.41 34.57
C MET A 29 -46.24 35.94 34.53
N THR A 30 -45.94 36.41 33.33
CA THR A 30 -46.74 37.43 32.62
C THR A 30 -46.46 37.35 31.13
N ASP A 31 -47.50 37.11 30.32
CA ASP A 31 -47.42 37.24 28.85
C ASP A 31 -47.20 38.71 28.47
N PRO A 32 -46.25 39.01 27.57
CA PRO A 32 -46.26 40.26 26.82
C PRO A 32 -46.93 40.07 25.46
N PRO A 33 -47.43 41.17 24.84
CA PRO A 33 -48.38 41.16 23.74
C PRO A 33 -47.75 40.66 22.42
N THR A 34 -48.58 39.95 21.63
CA THR A 34 -48.32 39.57 20.24
C THR A 34 -48.10 40.82 19.39
N ASP A 35 -46.83 41.00 18.98
CA ASP A 35 -46.51 41.92 17.88
C ASP A 35 -46.24 41.09 16.62
N THR A 36 -47.19 41.12 15.71
CA THR A 36 -47.17 40.51 14.40
C THR A 36 -46.53 41.45 13.39
N THR A 37 -45.21 41.56 13.41
CA THR A 37 -44.42 42.06 12.27
C THR A 37 -42.96 41.60 12.42
N GLY A 38 -42.75 40.29 12.47
CA GLY A 38 -41.42 39.72 12.39
C GLY A 38 -41.07 39.38 10.95
N ALA A 39 -40.56 40.33 10.19
CA ALA A 39 -39.74 39.96 9.03
C ALA A 39 -38.62 39.03 9.53
N GLN A 40 -38.67 37.76 9.16
CA GLN A 40 -37.62 36.81 9.45
C GLN A 40 -36.30 37.41 8.93
N PRO A 41 -35.27 37.59 9.74
CA PRO A 41 -34.03 38.13 9.24
C PRO A 41 -33.58 37.24 8.07
N ALA A 42 -33.40 37.85 6.91
CA ALA A 42 -32.89 37.18 5.74
C ALA A 42 -31.63 36.42 6.15
N ARG A 43 -31.71 35.11 6.15
CA ARG A 43 -30.54 34.20 6.43
C ARG A 43 -29.39 34.73 5.58
N ALA A 44 -28.35 35.24 6.21
CA ALA A 44 -27.17 35.75 5.50
C ALA A 44 -26.81 34.69 4.45
N ALA A 45 -26.86 35.09 3.17
CA ALA A 45 -26.64 34.19 2.08
C ALA A 45 -25.22 33.61 2.26
N THR A 46 -25.17 32.36 2.72
CA THR A 46 -23.93 31.61 2.84
C THR A 46 -23.29 31.55 1.43
N GLY A 47 -21.98 31.75 1.32
CA GLY A 47 -21.26 31.61 0.06
C GLY A 47 -21.47 30.22 -0.58
N PRO A 48 -21.01 30.01 -1.82
CA PRO A 48 -21.11 28.70 -2.43
C PRO A 48 -20.36 27.66 -1.60
N THR A 49 -20.73 26.38 -1.73
CA THR A 49 -20.04 25.27 -1.09
C THR A 49 -19.57 24.30 -2.15
N VAL A 50 -18.38 23.71 -1.96
CA VAL A 50 -17.86 22.60 -2.79
C VAL A 50 -17.85 21.35 -1.92
N THR A 51 -18.61 20.34 -2.32
CA THR A 51 -18.73 19.09 -1.57
C THR A 51 -17.86 17.97 -2.13
N SER A 52 -17.75 17.88 -3.47
CA SER A 52 -16.94 16.89 -4.14
C SER A 52 -16.64 17.30 -5.58
N VAL A 53 -15.67 16.61 -6.19
CA VAL A 53 -15.37 16.73 -7.63
C VAL A 53 -15.27 15.34 -8.26
N ASN A 54 -15.47 15.26 -9.58
CA ASN A 54 -15.39 14.01 -10.32
C ASN A 54 -14.89 14.23 -11.77
N PRO A 55 -13.72 13.70 -12.18
CA PRO A 55 -12.79 12.94 -11.35
C PRO A 55 -12.22 13.78 -10.21
N SER A 56 -11.80 13.11 -9.12
CA SER A 56 -11.17 13.73 -7.95
C SER A 56 -9.64 13.64 -7.99
N TYR A 57 -9.07 13.24 -9.11
CA TYR A 57 -7.64 13.21 -9.34
C TYR A 57 -7.31 13.40 -10.82
N GLY A 58 -6.06 13.76 -11.10
CA GLY A 58 -5.45 13.82 -12.42
C GLY A 58 -3.94 13.60 -12.33
N HIS A 59 -3.30 13.47 -13.49
CA HIS A 59 -1.86 13.21 -13.54
C HIS A 59 -1.10 14.41 -14.12
N PRO A 60 0.18 14.59 -13.75
CA PRO A 60 1.04 15.52 -14.47
C PRO A 60 1.00 15.26 -15.99
N ALA A 61 0.99 16.32 -16.78
CA ALA A 61 0.86 16.34 -18.24
C ALA A 61 -0.54 15.97 -18.78
N ASP A 62 -1.57 15.82 -17.95
CA ASP A 62 -2.95 15.69 -18.44
C ASP A 62 -3.36 16.95 -19.22
N ALA A 63 -3.62 16.80 -20.53
CA ALA A 63 -3.83 17.93 -21.43
C ALA A 63 -5.19 18.60 -21.27
N LEU A 64 -6.26 17.81 -21.19
CA LEU A 64 -7.63 18.30 -20.99
C LEU A 64 -8.43 17.27 -20.15
N VAL A 65 -8.78 17.67 -18.95
CA VAL A 65 -9.62 16.87 -18.05
C VAL A 65 -10.90 17.65 -17.76
N THR A 66 -12.05 17.04 -18.01
CA THR A 66 -13.32 17.63 -17.60
C THR A 66 -13.68 17.15 -16.20
N VAL A 67 -13.74 18.10 -15.26
CA VAL A 67 -14.04 17.86 -13.86
C VAL A 67 -15.43 18.43 -13.52
N ARG A 68 -16.33 17.59 -13.00
CA ARG A 68 -17.60 18.04 -12.43
C ARG A 68 -17.34 18.50 -11.01
N VAL A 69 -17.71 19.75 -10.69
CA VAL A 69 -17.59 20.34 -9.36
C VAL A 69 -18.99 20.37 -8.75
N LEU A 70 -19.19 19.58 -7.70
CA LEU A 70 -20.49 19.41 -7.03
C LEU A 70 -20.54 20.20 -5.72
N GLY A 71 -21.67 20.81 -5.44
CA GLY A 71 -21.83 21.65 -4.26
C GLY A 71 -23.19 22.31 -4.18
N ALA A 72 -23.21 23.59 -3.79
CA ALA A 72 -24.42 24.40 -3.76
C ALA A 72 -24.11 25.89 -3.87
N GLY A 73 -25.10 26.67 -4.28
CA GLY A 73 -25.02 28.15 -4.32
C GLY A 73 -24.26 28.68 -5.54
N TYR A 74 -24.13 27.91 -6.60
CA TYR A 74 -23.52 28.31 -7.87
C TYR A 74 -24.47 29.14 -8.72
N ASP A 75 -23.91 30.04 -9.54
CA ASP A 75 -24.61 30.88 -10.50
C ASP A 75 -23.95 30.82 -11.88
N GLN A 76 -24.57 31.44 -12.89
CA GLN A 76 -24.06 31.43 -14.27
C GLN A 76 -22.69 32.11 -14.46
N GLY A 77 -22.24 32.92 -13.49
CA GLY A 77 -20.94 33.57 -13.49
C GLY A 77 -19.92 32.91 -12.55
N SER A 78 -20.27 31.72 -12.01
CA SER A 78 -19.37 30.98 -11.13
C SER A 78 -18.17 30.43 -11.88
N ALA A 79 -16.97 30.62 -11.30
CA ALA A 79 -15.70 30.11 -11.81
C ALA A 79 -15.05 29.18 -10.78
N ALA A 80 -14.50 28.07 -11.26
CA ALA A 80 -13.74 27.13 -10.43
C ALA A 80 -12.24 27.43 -10.51
N SER A 81 -11.51 27.15 -9.43
CA SER A 81 -10.04 27.22 -9.35
C SER A 81 -9.51 26.07 -8.49
N TRP A 82 -8.29 25.63 -8.80
CA TRP A 82 -7.54 24.64 -8.01
C TRP A 82 -6.46 25.39 -7.23
N GLU A 83 -6.43 25.22 -5.93
CA GLU A 83 -5.63 26.04 -5.02
C GLU A 83 -4.77 25.19 -4.09
N ARG A 84 -3.60 25.76 -3.74
CA ARG A 84 -2.77 25.31 -2.64
C ARG A 84 -2.48 26.49 -1.74
N ASP A 85 -2.52 26.28 -0.42
CA ASP A 85 -2.30 27.33 0.57
C ASP A 85 -3.19 28.57 0.33
N GLY A 86 -4.41 28.36 -0.20
CA GLY A 86 -5.39 29.43 -0.48
C GLY A 86 -5.13 30.25 -1.75
N VAL A 87 -4.15 29.87 -2.57
CA VAL A 87 -3.78 30.54 -3.82
C VAL A 87 -3.97 29.58 -5.01
N ALA A 88 -4.55 30.08 -6.10
CA ALA A 88 -4.69 29.32 -7.34
C ALA A 88 -3.29 28.89 -7.87
N ASP A 89 -3.12 27.59 -8.10
CA ASP A 89 -1.86 27.05 -8.59
C ASP A 89 -1.78 27.22 -10.11
N ALA A 90 -0.76 27.96 -10.59
CA ALA A 90 -0.55 28.21 -12.02
C ALA A 90 -0.25 26.94 -12.83
N LYS A 91 0.07 25.83 -12.18
CA LYS A 91 0.32 24.52 -12.82
C LYS A 91 -0.97 23.76 -13.16
N ILE A 92 -2.13 24.22 -12.65
CA ILE A 92 -3.45 23.72 -13.05
C ILE A 92 -4.20 24.87 -13.77
N THR A 93 -4.23 24.80 -15.09
CA THR A 93 -4.90 25.81 -15.92
C THR A 93 -6.37 25.43 -16.10
N VAL A 94 -7.26 26.31 -15.70
CA VAL A 94 -8.71 26.19 -15.97
C VAL A 94 -8.99 26.86 -17.31
N HIS A 95 -9.35 26.10 -18.35
CA HIS A 95 -9.67 26.61 -19.67
C HIS A 95 -11.10 27.13 -19.76
N GLU A 96 -12.02 26.44 -19.08
CA GLU A 96 -13.44 26.80 -19.09
C GLU A 96 -14.09 26.34 -17.78
N THR A 97 -15.01 27.15 -17.26
CA THR A 97 -15.99 26.73 -16.23
C THR A 97 -17.39 26.99 -16.79
N ARG A 98 -18.17 25.92 -16.97
CA ARG A 98 -19.54 25.99 -17.45
C ARG A 98 -20.52 25.73 -16.31
N PHE A 99 -21.50 26.62 -16.15
CA PHE A 99 -22.61 26.42 -15.24
C PHE A 99 -23.56 25.33 -15.75
N VAL A 100 -23.82 24.34 -14.94
CA VAL A 100 -24.77 23.23 -15.21
C VAL A 100 -26.05 23.45 -14.39
N SER A 101 -25.88 23.70 -13.08
CA SER A 101 -26.98 23.99 -12.16
C SER A 101 -26.46 24.73 -10.92
N SER A 102 -27.36 25.16 -10.04
CA SER A 102 -26.95 25.77 -8.75
C SER A 102 -26.17 24.80 -7.83
N GLY A 103 -26.06 23.53 -8.18
CA GLY A 103 -25.32 22.49 -7.46
C GLY A 103 -24.19 21.87 -8.26
N GLU A 104 -23.97 22.29 -9.52
CA GLU A 104 -22.98 21.65 -10.40
C GLU A 104 -22.36 22.64 -11.39
N LEU A 105 -21.02 22.61 -11.47
CA LEU A 105 -20.23 23.21 -12.55
C LEU A 105 -19.48 22.10 -13.31
N SER A 106 -19.18 22.34 -14.58
CA SER A 106 -18.28 21.54 -15.40
C SER A 106 -17.05 22.40 -15.71
N ALA A 107 -15.90 22.02 -15.21
CA ALA A 107 -14.64 22.71 -15.48
C ALA A 107 -13.73 21.86 -16.35
N THR A 108 -13.13 22.47 -17.40
CA THR A 108 -12.10 21.83 -18.23
C THR A 108 -10.74 22.37 -17.81
N ILE A 109 -9.85 21.48 -17.35
CA ILE A 109 -8.53 21.83 -16.84
C ILE A 109 -7.43 21.13 -17.62
N SER A 110 -6.21 21.68 -17.56
CA SER A 110 -4.97 20.96 -17.88
C SER A 110 -4.02 21.03 -16.70
N ILE A 111 -3.22 19.98 -16.53
CA ILE A 111 -2.25 19.82 -15.46
C ILE A 111 -0.86 19.84 -16.09
N ALA A 112 -0.02 20.79 -15.67
CA ALA A 112 1.36 20.88 -16.18
C ALA A 112 2.19 19.62 -15.83
N ALA A 113 3.15 19.27 -16.66
CA ALA A 113 4.02 18.11 -16.42
C ALA A 113 4.85 18.23 -15.15
N ASP A 114 5.12 19.45 -14.69
CA ASP A 114 5.83 19.79 -13.46
C ASP A 114 4.87 20.25 -12.34
N ALA A 115 3.59 19.91 -12.41
CA ALA A 115 2.63 20.16 -11.35
C ALA A 115 3.02 19.36 -10.10
N THR A 116 2.88 19.99 -8.94
CA THR A 116 3.19 19.34 -7.66
C THR A 116 2.21 18.20 -7.41
N ILE A 117 2.73 17.01 -7.14
CA ILE A 117 1.94 15.85 -6.72
C ILE A 117 1.51 16.10 -5.29
N ASP A 118 0.24 16.48 -5.09
CA ASP A 118 -0.32 16.87 -3.79
C ASP A 118 -1.85 16.90 -3.86
N LEU A 119 -2.47 17.16 -2.71
CA LEU A 119 -3.90 17.47 -2.58
C LEU A 119 -4.15 18.96 -2.83
N TYR A 120 -5.14 19.23 -3.63
CA TYR A 120 -5.56 20.58 -4.00
C TYR A 120 -6.96 20.87 -3.46
N ASP A 121 -7.12 22.07 -2.94
CA ASP A 121 -8.43 22.63 -2.66
C ASP A 121 -9.12 22.99 -3.99
N VAL A 122 -10.43 22.80 -4.05
CA VAL A 122 -11.22 23.26 -5.19
C VAL A 122 -12.11 24.41 -4.71
N ALA A 123 -11.86 25.59 -5.22
CA ALA A 123 -12.64 26.77 -4.89
C ALA A 123 -13.61 27.14 -6.01
N VAL A 124 -14.76 27.68 -5.63
CA VAL A 124 -15.74 28.27 -6.55
C VAL A 124 -16.01 29.71 -6.12
N THR A 125 -15.84 30.63 -7.07
CA THR A 125 -16.19 32.05 -6.88
C THR A 125 -17.39 32.40 -7.74
N THR A 126 -18.46 32.89 -7.14
CA THR A 126 -19.69 33.28 -7.85
C THR A 126 -19.55 34.64 -8.56
N SER A 127 -20.52 34.99 -9.41
CA SER A 127 -20.60 36.31 -10.06
C SER A 127 -20.63 37.49 -9.03
N THR A 128 -21.14 37.25 -7.84
CA THR A 128 -21.16 38.21 -6.72
C THR A 128 -19.87 38.20 -5.90
N ARG A 129 -18.80 37.54 -6.36
CA ARG A 129 -17.49 37.42 -5.70
C ARG A 129 -17.52 36.73 -4.33
N LYS A 130 -18.52 35.90 -4.06
CA LYS A 130 -18.51 35.02 -2.90
C LYS A 130 -17.72 33.76 -3.24
N LYS A 131 -16.79 33.38 -2.36
CA LYS A 131 -15.92 32.22 -2.53
C LYS A 131 -16.33 31.12 -1.56
N GLY A 132 -16.41 29.89 -2.05
CA GLY A 132 -16.52 28.67 -1.27
C GLY A 132 -15.38 27.72 -1.61
N ILE A 133 -14.85 27.01 -0.62
CA ILE A 133 -13.69 26.13 -0.78
C ILE A 133 -14.06 24.73 -0.31
N GLY A 134 -13.79 23.74 -1.15
CA GLY A 134 -13.74 22.34 -0.78
C GLY A 134 -12.27 21.95 -0.54
N MET A 135 -11.94 21.75 0.73
CA MET A 135 -10.58 21.39 1.13
C MET A 135 -10.23 20.00 0.59
N GLU A 136 -9.03 19.86 0.01
CA GLU A 136 -8.44 18.59 -0.42
C GLU A 136 -9.39 17.74 -1.31
N ARG A 137 -10.07 18.38 -2.29
CA ARG A 137 -11.05 17.70 -3.15
C ARG A 137 -10.47 17.12 -4.42
N PHE A 138 -9.26 17.54 -4.80
CA PHE A 138 -8.60 17.05 -6.01
C PHE A 138 -7.15 16.67 -5.71
N GLU A 139 -6.67 15.56 -6.26
CA GLU A 139 -5.30 15.08 -6.08
C GLU A 139 -4.56 15.09 -7.43
N VAL A 140 -3.44 15.79 -7.51
CA VAL A 140 -2.45 15.52 -8.57
C VAL A 140 -1.61 14.36 -8.09
N THR A 141 -1.63 13.24 -8.84
CA THR A 141 -1.10 11.97 -8.35
C THR A 141 -0.07 11.35 -9.30
N ALA A 142 0.94 10.68 -8.73
CA ALA A 142 1.83 9.76 -9.43
C ALA A 142 1.31 8.32 -9.40
N ALA A 143 0.16 8.06 -8.76
CA ALA A 143 -0.43 6.74 -8.72
C ALA A 143 -1.17 6.44 -10.02
N GLN A 144 -0.80 5.35 -10.68
CA GLN A 144 -1.50 4.83 -11.86
C GLN A 144 -2.26 3.57 -11.49
N SER A 145 -3.58 3.55 -11.76
CA SER A 145 -4.38 2.33 -11.60
C SER A 145 -4.01 1.31 -12.68
N ILE A 146 -3.78 0.07 -12.27
CA ILE A 146 -3.61 -1.07 -13.20
C ILE A 146 -4.91 -1.86 -13.38
N GLY A 147 -6.01 -1.39 -12.79
CA GLY A 147 -7.32 -2.02 -12.93
C GLY A 147 -7.61 -3.14 -11.94
N THR A 148 -8.59 -3.99 -12.30
CA THR A 148 -9.10 -5.09 -11.46
C THR A 148 -9.73 -6.17 -12.34
N LEU A 149 -9.78 -7.41 -11.85
CA LEU A 149 -10.55 -8.51 -12.46
C LEU A 149 -11.99 -8.58 -11.94
N GLY A 150 -12.50 -7.53 -11.27
CA GLY A 150 -13.88 -7.42 -10.82
C GLY A 150 -14.09 -7.08 -9.35
N GLY A 151 -13.02 -6.87 -8.57
CA GLY A 151 -13.13 -6.52 -7.15
C GLY A 151 -11.81 -6.05 -6.55
N ASN A 152 -11.68 -6.09 -5.24
CA ASN A 152 -10.47 -5.65 -4.54
C ASN A 152 -9.22 -6.29 -5.13
N THR A 153 -8.25 -5.45 -5.49
CA THR A 153 -6.99 -5.86 -6.13
C THR A 153 -5.81 -5.43 -5.25
N LEU A 154 -4.85 -6.33 -5.08
CA LEU A 154 -3.58 -6.07 -4.41
C LEU A 154 -2.42 -6.48 -5.32
N SER A 155 -1.59 -5.52 -5.69
CA SER A 155 -0.30 -5.76 -6.33
C SER A 155 0.71 -6.16 -5.27
N ARG A 156 1.44 -7.26 -5.49
CA ARG A 156 2.40 -7.85 -4.54
C ARG A 156 3.84 -7.54 -4.90
N SER A 157 4.18 -7.68 -6.17
CA SER A 157 5.55 -7.50 -6.66
C SER A 157 5.54 -6.78 -7.99
N ILE A 158 6.68 -6.13 -8.29
CA ILE A 158 6.98 -5.44 -9.54
C ILE A 158 8.43 -5.73 -9.93
N ASN A 159 8.66 -6.12 -11.19
CA ASN A 159 10.02 -6.31 -11.72
C ASN A 159 10.55 -5.04 -12.42
N ASP A 160 11.80 -5.10 -12.91
CA ASP A 160 12.46 -3.96 -13.56
C ASP A 160 11.89 -3.62 -14.96
N LEU A 161 11.05 -4.47 -15.52
CA LEU A 161 10.25 -4.19 -16.71
C LEU A 161 8.92 -3.46 -16.38
N GLY A 162 8.67 -3.15 -15.12
CA GLY A 162 7.42 -2.56 -14.65
C GLY A 162 6.23 -3.51 -14.65
N GLN A 163 6.47 -4.82 -14.80
CA GLN A 163 5.42 -5.83 -14.80
C GLN A 163 5.04 -6.17 -13.35
N VAL A 164 3.76 -6.30 -13.11
CA VAL A 164 3.18 -6.42 -11.77
C VAL A 164 2.38 -7.71 -11.64
N VAL A 165 2.53 -8.35 -10.49
CA VAL A 165 1.74 -9.52 -10.11
C VAL A 165 1.04 -9.32 -8.77
N GLY A 166 -0.01 -10.10 -8.55
CA GLY A 166 -0.77 -10.04 -7.32
C GLY A 166 -2.06 -10.87 -7.41
N TYR A 167 -3.08 -10.40 -6.74
CA TYR A 167 -4.41 -11.00 -6.87
C TYR A 167 -5.52 -9.95 -6.95
N SER A 168 -6.59 -10.31 -7.62
CA SER A 168 -7.81 -9.53 -7.70
C SER A 168 -9.01 -10.42 -7.34
N MET A 169 -9.99 -9.86 -6.66
CA MET A 169 -11.25 -10.56 -6.36
C MET A 169 -12.11 -10.62 -7.63
N ALA A 170 -12.65 -11.80 -7.92
CA ALA A 170 -13.73 -11.98 -8.89
C ALA A 170 -14.91 -12.64 -8.15
N GLY A 171 -15.86 -11.82 -7.72
CA GLY A 171 -16.86 -12.22 -6.73
C GLY A 171 -16.21 -12.57 -5.39
N SER A 172 -16.42 -13.78 -4.88
CA SER A 172 -15.80 -14.29 -3.64
C SER A 172 -14.46 -15.00 -3.85
N SER A 173 -13.98 -15.15 -5.09
CA SER A 173 -12.78 -15.92 -5.42
C SER A 173 -11.61 -15.00 -5.71
N GLN A 174 -10.43 -15.36 -5.17
CA GLN A 174 -9.18 -14.70 -5.52
C GLN A 174 -8.67 -15.26 -6.85
N ARG A 175 -8.24 -14.36 -7.73
CA ARG A 175 -7.61 -14.65 -9.02
C ARG A 175 -6.21 -14.07 -9.02
N ALA A 176 -5.21 -14.91 -9.24
CA ALA A 176 -3.86 -14.46 -9.51
C ALA A 176 -3.85 -13.69 -10.84
N PHE A 177 -3.07 -12.62 -10.90
CA PHE A 177 -2.94 -11.83 -12.12
C PHE A 177 -1.48 -11.53 -12.44
N PHE A 178 -1.25 -11.27 -13.73
CA PHE A 178 -0.05 -10.63 -14.26
C PHE A 178 -0.48 -9.40 -15.06
N TRP A 179 0.21 -8.28 -14.88
CA TRP A 179 -0.04 -7.05 -15.62
C TRP A 179 1.28 -6.51 -16.19
N ARG A 180 1.22 -5.94 -17.40
CA ARG A 180 2.34 -5.26 -18.05
C ARG A 180 1.95 -3.84 -18.43
N PRO A 181 2.91 -2.88 -18.45
CA PRO A 181 2.63 -1.51 -18.86
C PRO A 181 1.93 -1.43 -20.22
N GLY A 182 0.82 -0.65 -20.24
CA GLY A 182 0.02 -0.47 -21.45
C GLY A 182 -0.85 -1.63 -21.89
N GLY A 183 -0.82 -2.77 -21.17
CA GLY A 183 -1.61 -3.95 -21.49
C GLY A 183 -2.78 -4.19 -20.53
N PRO A 184 -3.67 -5.13 -20.88
CA PRO A 184 -4.69 -5.60 -19.96
C PRO A 184 -4.08 -6.44 -18.82
N MET A 185 -4.86 -6.67 -17.78
CA MET A 185 -4.52 -7.59 -16.70
C MET A 185 -4.82 -9.03 -17.13
N ASP A 186 -3.78 -9.88 -17.23
CA ASP A 186 -3.91 -11.30 -17.52
C ASP A 186 -4.41 -12.04 -16.27
N ASN A 187 -5.44 -12.86 -16.42
CA ASN A 187 -5.96 -13.72 -15.37
C ASN A 187 -5.22 -15.07 -15.37
N LEU A 188 -4.40 -15.31 -14.35
CA LEU A 188 -3.61 -16.56 -14.20
C LEU A 188 -4.41 -17.71 -13.59
N GLY A 189 -5.70 -17.50 -13.28
CA GLY A 189 -6.56 -18.49 -12.64
C GLY A 189 -6.76 -18.26 -11.15
N SER A 190 -7.32 -19.26 -10.46
CA SER A 190 -7.57 -19.18 -9.01
C SER A 190 -6.26 -19.13 -8.22
N GLY A 191 -6.19 -18.24 -7.23
CA GLY A 191 -5.02 -18.14 -6.36
C GLY A 191 -4.51 -16.72 -6.17
N GLN A 192 -3.27 -16.62 -5.71
CA GLN A 192 -2.53 -15.38 -5.51
C GLN A 192 -1.13 -15.52 -6.10
N ALA A 193 -0.71 -14.58 -6.93
CA ALA A 193 0.68 -14.44 -7.34
C ALA A 193 1.43 -13.60 -6.30
N TYR A 194 2.64 -14.01 -5.96
CA TYR A 194 3.45 -13.34 -4.96
C TYR A 194 4.65 -12.62 -5.55
N ASP A 195 5.31 -13.24 -6.55
CA ASP A 195 6.47 -12.64 -7.16
C ASP A 195 6.62 -13.03 -8.63
N VAL A 196 7.40 -12.24 -9.38
CA VAL A 196 7.66 -12.39 -10.82
C VAL A 196 9.14 -12.25 -11.11
N ASP A 197 9.67 -13.11 -11.95
CA ASP A 197 11.07 -13.05 -12.38
C ASP A 197 11.36 -11.80 -13.24
N GLN A 198 12.63 -11.45 -13.38
CA GLN A 198 13.03 -10.24 -14.12
C GLN A 198 12.77 -10.34 -15.64
N SER A 199 12.58 -11.54 -16.19
CA SER A 199 12.17 -11.71 -17.58
C SER A 199 10.66 -11.53 -17.80
N GLY A 200 9.86 -11.58 -16.72
CA GLY A 200 8.40 -11.54 -16.76
C GLY A 200 7.77 -12.80 -17.38
N THR A 201 8.49 -13.90 -17.39
CA THR A 201 8.01 -15.17 -17.95
C THR A 201 7.69 -16.23 -16.91
N VAL A 202 8.09 -16.01 -15.65
CA VAL A 202 7.81 -16.91 -14.54
C VAL A 202 7.21 -16.15 -13.37
N VAL A 203 6.04 -16.59 -12.93
CA VAL A 203 5.32 -16.05 -11.78
C VAL A 203 5.18 -17.17 -10.75
N VAL A 204 5.34 -16.83 -9.47
CA VAL A 204 5.19 -17.78 -8.36
C VAL A 204 4.10 -17.34 -7.40
N GLY A 205 3.47 -18.31 -6.76
CA GLY A 205 2.42 -18.03 -5.80
C GLY A 205 1.71 -19.27 -5.30
N ILE A 206 0.49 -19.11 -4.85
CA ILE A 206 -0.35 -20.20 -4.34
C ILE A 206 -1.64 -20.34 -5.15
N SER A 207 -2.02 -21.58 -5.38
CA SER A 207 -3.33 -22.02 -5.86
C SER A 207 -3.65 -23.33 -5.15
N SER A 208 -4.92 -23.79 -5.18
CA SER A 208 -5.22 -25.10 -4.60
C SER A 208 -4.54 -26.23 -5.41
N PRO A 209 -3.78 -27.14 -4.78
CA PRO A 209 -3.66 -27.39 -3.34
C PRO A 209 -2.49 -26.66 -2.63
N GLY A 210 -1.73 -25.75 -3.26
CA GLY A 210 -0.63 -25.04 -2.62
C GLY A 210 0.29 -24.30 -3.58
N GLY A 211 1.60 -24.45 -3.47
CA GLY A 211 2.59 -23.72 -4.25
C GLY A 211 2.51 -24.02 -5.75
N VAL A 212 2.51 -22.97 -6.55
CA VAL A 212 2.35 -23.03 -8.01
C VAL A 212 3.33 -22.09 -8.71
N VAL A 213 3.74 -22.51 -9.90
CA VAL A 213 4.49 -21.69 -10.86
C VAL A 213 3.65 -21.52 -12.11
N TRP A 214 3.47 -20.29 -12.57
CA TRP A 214 2.95 -19.97 -13.89
C TRP A 214 4.10 -19.63 -14.82
N ARG A 215 4.08 -20.16 -16.04
CA ARG A 215 5.07 -19.89 -17.08
C ARG A 215 4.38 -19.35 -18.32
N PHE A 216 4.96 -18.30 -18.89
CA PHE A 216 4.55 -17.74 -20.17
C PHE A 216 5.40 -18.32 -21.29
N ASP A 217 4.79 -18.93 -22.30
CA ASP A 217 5.46 -19.57 -23.43
C ASP A 217 5.49 -18.71 -24.72
N GLY A 218 5.04 -17.46 -24.61
CA GLY A 218 4.88 -16.54 -25.74
C GLY A 218 3.47 -16.52 -26.33
N ALA A 219 2.66 -17.55 -26.09
CA ALA A 219 1.28 -17.65 -26.54
C ALA A 219 0.27 -17.51 -25.37
N GLY A 220 0.66 -18.00 -24.19
CA GLY A 220 -0.21 -17.96 -23.02
C GLY A 220 0.48 -18.40 -21.73
N TRP A 221 -0.30 -18.38 -20.65
CA TRP A 221 0.16 -18.83 -19.34
C TRP A 221 -0.22 -20.27 -19.08
N THR A 222 0.75 -21.07 -18.66
CA THR A 222 0.56 -22.44 -18.17
C THR A 222 0.95 -22.52 -16.71
N SER A 223 0.34 -23.41 -15.92
CA SER A 223 0.64 -23.55 -14.51
C SER A 223 1.09 -24.97 -14.18
N SER A 224 2.04 -25.09 -13.25
CA SER A 224 2.49 -26.35 -12.69
C SER A 224 2.68 -26.25 -11.18
N ALA A 225 2.41 -27.35 -10.47
CA ALA A 225 2.63 -27.41 -9.04
C ALA A 225 4.12 -27.49 -8.70
N LEU A 226 4.53 -26.78 -7.64
CA LEU A 226 5.88 -26.97 -7.07
C LEU A 226 6.00 -28.34 -6.38
N PRO A 227 7.18 -28.94 -6.30
CA PRO A 227 7.43 -30.10 -5.44
C PRO A 227 6.95 -29.83 -4.01
N ASN A 228 6.26 -30.79 -3.40
CA ASN A 228 5.58 -30.66 -2.10
C ASN A 228 4.49 -29.55 -2.09
N ALA A 229 3.74 -29.41 -3.18
CA ALA A 229 2.81 -28.30 -3.41
C ALA A 229 1.84 -28.06 -2.25
N ALA A 230 1.27 -29.11 -1.64
CA ALA A 230 0.31 -29.00 -0.55
C ALA A 230 0.88 -28.32 0.72
N GLY A 231 2.20 -28.34 0.87
CA GLY A 231 2.90 -27.64 1.98
C GLY A 231 3.74 -26.45 1.51
N ALA A 232 3.87 -26.24 0.19
CA ALA A 232 4.69 -25.19 -0.38
C ALA A 232 3.99 -23.83 -0.31
N ARG A 233 4.73 -22.84 0.16
CA ARG A 233 4.34 -21.41 0.21
C ARG A 233 5.49 -20.60 -0.37
N PRO A 234 5.59 -20.49 -1.70
CA PRO A 234 6.60 -19.66 -2.34
C PRO A 234 6.31 -18.18 -2.00
N ALA A 235 7.37 -17.37 -1.91
CA ALA A 235 7.28 -15.96 -1.58
C ALA A 235 8.06 -15.10 -2.57
N GLY A 236 9.32 -15.43 -2.87
CA GLY A 236 10.19 -14.68 -3.78
C GLY A 236 10.80 -15.55 -4.87
N ILE A 237 11.24 -14.93 -5.97
CA ILE A 237 11.94 -15.57 -7.09
C ILE A 237 13.07 -14.69 -7.62
N ALA A 238 14.25 -15.29 -7.88
CA ALA A 238 15.35 -14.61 -8.54
C ALA A 238 16.12 -15.51 -9.48
N GLN A 239 16.72 -14.90 -10.50
CA GLN A 239 17.72 -15.54 -11.36
C GLN A 239 19.09 -15.43 -10.69
N ILE A 240 19.77 -16.56 -10.48
CA ILE A 240 21.11 -16.66 -9.89
C ILE A 240 22.00 -17.41 -10.87
N GLY A 241 22.80 -16.69 -11.65
CA GLY A 241 23.46 -17.28 -12.83
C GLY A 241 22.43 -17.90 -13.77
N ASP A 242 22.63 -19.15 -14.16
CA ASP A 242 21.70 -19.88 -15.04
C ASP A 242 20.54 -20.55 -14.27
N THR A 243 20.53 -20.46 -12.94
CA THR A 243 19.54 -21.12 -12.08
C THR A 243 18.43 -20.16 -11.66
N LEU A 244 17.20 -20.51 -11.95
CA LEU A 244 16.04 -19.79 -11.37
C LEU A 244 15.76 -20.38 -9.98
N ARG A 245 15.71 -19.52 -8.96
CA ARG A 245 15.48 -19.91 -7.57
C ARG A 245 14.22 -19.25 -7.01
N ILE A 246 13.34 -20.08 -6.50
CA ILE A 246 12.18 -19.68 -5.70
C ILE A 246 12.52 -19.91 -4.24
N VAL A 247 12.09 -19.01 -3.36
CA VAL A 247 12.20 -19.14 -1.91
C VAL A 247 10.84 -19.07 -1.25
N GLY A 248 10.75 -19.58 -0.03
CA GLY A 248 9.51 -19.57 0.72
C GLY A 248 9.57 -20.50 1.92
N SER A 249 8.47 -21.18 2.22
CA SER A 249 8.43 -22.20 3.26
C SER A 249 7.69 -23.46 2.81
N SER A 250 8.02 -24.58 3.43
CA SER A 250 7.27 -25.82 3.27
C SER A 250 7.17 -26.57 4.59
N LYS A 251 6.20 -27.46 4.69
CA LYS A 251 6.07 -28.36 5.83
C LYS A 251 7.17 -29.42 5.81
N VAL A 252 7.86 -29.59 6.94
CA VAL A 252 8.92 -30.62 7.08
C VAL A 252 8.36 -32.04 7.18
N SER A 253 7.07 -32.18 7.49
CA SER A 253 6.37 -33.47 7.53
C SER A 253 4.86 -33.27 7.38
N THR A 254 4.15 -34.37 7.16
CA THR A 254 2.68 -34.39 7.05
C THR A 254 1.97 -34.28 8.40
N ALA A 255 2.71 -34.25 9.51
CA ALA A 255 2.13 -34.09 10.83
C ALA A 255 1.41 -32.74 10.97
N ARG A 256 0.20 -32.74 11.52
CA ARG A 256 -0.67 -31.53 11.62
C ARG A 256 0.01 -30.32 12.28
N LYS A 257 0.95 -30.54 13.18
CA LYS A 257 1.72 -29.51 13.90
C LYS A 257 3.18 -29.41 13.44
N ALA A 258 3.53 -29.99 12.29
CA ALA A 258 4.87 -29.83 11.76
C ALA A 258 5.19 -28.34 11.57
N PRO A 259 6.37 -27.87 12.01
CA PRO A 259 6.78 -26.49 11.76
C PRO A 259 6.96 -26.28 10.26
N ASP A 260 6.76 -25.05 9.80
CA ASP A 260 7.22 -24.62 8.50
C ASP A 260 8.73 -24.41 8.56
N GLN A 261 9.42 -24.71 7.46
CA GLN A 261 10.85 -24.48 7.30
C GLN A 261 11.13 -23.73 6.01
N ALA A 262 12.02 -22.76 6.08
CA ALA A 262 12.50 -22.04 4.91
C ALA A 262 13.00 -23.01 3.85
N THR A 263 12.58 -22.81 2.62
CA THR A 263 12.74 -23.77 1.52
C THR A 263 13.14 -23.02 0.27
N THR A 264 13.99 -23.66 -0.53
CA THR A 264 14.28 -23.21 -1.89
C THR A 264 13.80 -24.28 -2.89
N TRP A 265 13.30 -23.81 -4.02
CA TRP A 265 13.07 -24.60 -5.23
C TRP A 265 13.96 -24.02 -6.31
N SER A 266 14.88 -24.82 -6.84
CA SER A 266 15.81 -24.39 -7.87
C SER A 266 15.56 -25.16 -9.17
N SER A 267 15.62 -24.45 -10.30
CA SER A 267 15.45 -25.04 -11.63
C SER A 267 16.55 -24.57 -12.57
N LEU A 268 17.18 -25.53 -13.22
CA LEU A 268 18.07 -25.35 -14.37
C LEU A 268 17.44 -26.08 -15.54
N GLY A 269 16.77 -25.36 -16.45
CA GLY A 269 16.18 -25.94 -17.64
C GLY A 269 14.82 -26.62 -17.48
N GLY A 270 14.06 -26.38 -16.37
CA GLY A 270 12.63 -26.74 -16.31
C GLY A 270 12.15 -27.47 -15.06
N GLU A 271 12.82 -28.53 -14.61
CA GLU A 271 12.42 -29.27 -13.40
C GLU A 271 12.83 -28.53 -12.10
N TRP A 272 11.99 -28.62 -11.07
CA TRP A 272 12.23 -28.01 -9.78
C TRP A 272 12.80 -29.00 -8.77
N THR A 273 13.91 -28.63 -8.14
CA THR A 273 14.51 -29.37 -7.02
C THR A 273 14.26 -28.62 -5.72
N LEU A 274 13.62 -29.28 -4.77
CA LEU A 274 13.35 -28.74 -3.43
C LEU A 274 14.54 -28.96 -2.50
N GLN A 275 14.89 -27.93 -1.71
CA GLN A 275 15.86 -28.03 -0.66
C GLN A 275 15.43 -27.17 0.55
N LEU A 276 15.49 -27.76 1.75
CA LEU A 276 15.27 -27.04 3.01
C LEU A 276 16.51 -26.22 3.37
N LEU A 277 16.27 -24.99 3.87
CA LEU A 277 17.33 -24.16 4.44
C LEU A 277 17.54 -24.51 5.91
N PRO A 278 18.80 -24.47 6.41
CA PRO A 278 19.06 -24.66 7.84
C PRO A 278 18.33 -23.61 8.69
N ASN A 279 17.76 -24.05 9.80
CA ASN A 279 17.25 -23.11 10.82
C ASN A 279 18.43 -22.49 11.60
N PRO A 280 18.30 -21.24 12.07
CA PRO A 280 19.26 -20.70 13.02
C PRO A 280 19.30 -21.57 14.30
N ALA A 281 20.43 -21.55 14.99
CA ALA A 281 20.62 -22.34 16.20
C ALA A 281 19.55 -22.00 17.27
N GLY A 282 18.89 -23.00 17.83
CA GLY A 282 17.82 -22.86 18.82
C GLY A 282 16.43 -22.64 18.24
N TYR A 283 16.26 -22.53 16.93
CA TYR A 283 14.96 -22.34 16.27
C TYR A 283 14.48 -23.65 15.61
N ALA A 284 13.20 -23.97 15.82
CA ALA A 284 12.58 -25.21 15.32
C ALA A 284 11.96 -25.06 13.93
N GLY A 285 11.79 -23.82 13.43
CA GLY A 285 11.18 -23.52 12.15
C GLY A 285 11.71 -22.22 11.57
N SER A 286 11.40 -21.97 10.32
CA SER A 286 11.75 -20.75 9.60
C SER A 286 10.88 -20.57 8.36
N GLY A 287 10.87 -19.37 7.79
CA GLY A 287 10.27 -19.04 6.49
C GLY A 287 11.14 -18.04 5.76
N ALA A 288 11.31 -18.22 4.47
CA ALA A 288 11.95 -17.25 3.59
C ALA A 288 10.89 -16.39 2.93
N GLU A 289 11.18 -15.11 2.74
CA GLU A 289 10.28 -14.12 2.14
C GLU A 289 10.80 -13.61 0.81
N ASP A 290 12.11 -13.36 0.70
CA ASP A 290 12.70 -12.75 -0.50
C ASP A 290 14.10 -13.29 -0.78
N VAL A 291 14.55 -13.15 -2.04
CA VAL A 291 15.85 -13.62 -2.53
C VAL A 291 16.47 -12.64 -3.50
N SER A 292 17.73 -12.26 -3.27
CA SER A 292 18.48 -11.42 -4.20
C SER A 292 19.12 -12.23 -5.35
N PRO A 293 19.45 -11.60 -6.49
CA PRO A 293 20.22 -12.21 -7.57
C PRO A 293 21.61 -12.68 -7.16
N THR A 294 22.15 -12.17 -6.04
CA THR A 294 23.42 -12.63 -5.45
C THR A 294 23.27 -13.94 -4.65
N GLY A 295 22.03 -14.44 -4.48
CA GLY A 295 21.73 -15.68 -3.78
C GLY A 295 21.50 -15.55 -2.28
N HIS A 296 21.53 -14.32 -1.71
CA HIS A 296 21.13 -14.08 -0.33
C HIS A 296 19.60 -14.18 -0.20
N ILE A 297 19.16 -14.76 0.90
CA ILE A 297 17.73 -15.01 1.18
C ILE A 297 17.41 -14.38 2.52
N VAL A 298 16.27 -13.74 2.64
CA VAL A 298 15.80 -13.15 3.90
C VAL A 298 14.45 -13.69 4.32
N GLY A 299 14.16 -13.58 5.62
CA GLY A 299 12.89 -14.01 6.19
C GLY A 299 12.91 -14.01 7.71
N SER A 300 12.28 -14.99 8.34
CA SER A 300 12.21 -15.07 9.78
C SER A 300 12.22 -16.49 10.30
N ALA A 301 12.66 -16.64 11.53
CA ALA A 301 12.56 -17.88 12.32
C ALA A 301 11.60 -17.68 13.49
N PRO A 302 10.36 -18.17 13.40
CA PRO A 302 9.47 -18.27 14.55
C PRO A 302 9.92 -19.40 15.44
N ASN A 303 9.84 -19.21 16.76
CA ASN A 303 10.05 -20.29 17.70
C ASN A 303 8.98 -20.28 18.79
N GLY A 304 8.47 -21.46 19.14
CA GLY A 304 7.45 -21.62 20.16
C GLY A 304 7.82 -21.09 21.55
N SER A 305 9.12 -20.96 21.86
CA SER A 305 9.65 -20.46 23.12
C SER A 305 10.57 -19.25 23.00
N LEU A 306 11.10 -18.96 21.81
CA LEU A 306 11.93 -17.79 21.53
C LEU A 306 11.14 -16.75 20.73
N PRO A 307 11.44 -15.45 20.87
CA PRO A 307 10.86 -14.41 20.02
C PRO A 307 11.16 -14.65 18.55
N ARG A 308 10.21 -14.32 17.67
CA ARG A 308 10.46 -14.33 16.22
C ARG A 308 11.63 -13.41 15.90
N THR A 309 12.59 -13.89 15.10
CA THR A 309 13.74 -13.12 14.67
C THR A 309 13.88 -13.09 13.18
N ALA A 310 14.37 -11.96 12.65
CA ALA A 310 14.74 -11.83 11.25
C ALA A 310 16.02 -12.64 10.95
N VAL A 311 16.05 -13.29 9.81
CA VAL A 311 17.14 -14.18 9.38
C VAL A 311 17.54 -13.83 7.95
N LEU A 312 18.84 -13.86 7.70
CA LEU A 312 19.41 -13.87 6.38
C LEU A 312 20.15 -15.21 6.18
N TRP A 313 19.95 -15.87 5.06
CA TRP A 313 20.78 -16.98 4.62
C TRP A 313 21.73 -16.48 3.53
N THR A 314 23.00 -16.70 3.74
CA THR A 314 24.07 -16.42 2.76
C THR A 314 23.95 -17.33 1.54
N PRO A 315 24.65 -17.07 0.41
CA PRO A 315 24.57 -17.91 -0.79
C PRO A 315 24.96 -19.37 -0.55
N ASP A 316 25.84 -19.65 0.43
CA ASP A 316 26.19 -20.99 0.92
C ASP A 316 25.16 -21.56 1.91
N ARG A 317 24.05 -20.83 2.16
CA ARG A 317 22.91 -21.17 3.02
C ARG A 317 23.21 -21.15 4.51
N THR A 318 24.25 -20.49 4.94
CA THR A 318 24.51 -20.28 6.36
C THR A 318 23.51 -19.26 6.93
N PRO A 319 22.72 -19.60 7.97
CA PRO A 319 21.79 -18.66 8.59
C PRO A 319 22.52 -17.64 9.45
N VAL A 320 22.21 -16.36 9.25
CA VAL A 320 22.69 -15.22 10.02
C VAL A 320 21.49 -14.52 10.65
N ILE A 321 21.50 -14.34 11.96
CA ILE A 321 20.47 -13.58 12.65
C ILE A 321 20.68 -12.09 12.36
N LEU A 322 19.64 -11.43 11.86
CA LEU A 322 19.58 -9.98 11.76
C LEU A 322 19.14 -9.46 13.15
N PRO A 323 20.00 -8.71 13.86
CA PRO A 323 19.70 -8.33 15.23
C PRO A 323 18.49 -7.39 15.27
N PRO A 324 17.55 -7.57 16.24
CA PRO A 324 16.53 -6.55 16.48
C PRO A 324 17.19 -5.25 16.97
N ARG A 325 16.46 -4.14 16.90
CA ARG A 325 16.94 -2.88 17.50
C ARG A 325 17.10 -3.04 19.03
N PRO A 326 18.04 -2.30 19.62
CA PRO A 326 18.19 -2.29 21.08
C PRO A 326 16.84 -2.01 21.78
N GLY A 327 16.47 -2.91 22.70
CA GLY A 327 15.20 -2.86 23.43
C GLY A 327 14.03 -3.56 22.76
N ASP A 328 14.14 -3.97 21.49
CA ASP A 328 13.14 -4.78 20.81
C ASP A 328 13.45 -6.27 20.98
N VAL A 329 12.39 -7.09 21.05
CA VAL A 329 12.53 -8.54 21.24
C VAL A 329 12.15 -9.35 20.01
N THR A 330 11.47 -8.76 19.05
CA THR A 330 11.01 -9.42 17.82
C THR A 330 11.49 -8.68 16.60
N SER A 331 11.80 -9.42 15.54
CA SER A 331 12.08 -8.85 14.23
C SER A 331 11.62 -9.78 13.10
N PHE A 332 11.46 -9.20 11.91
CA PHE A 332 11.05 -9.90 10.70
C PHE A 332 11.63 -9.18 9.48
N ALA A 333 12.25 -9.88 8.53
CA ALA A 333 12.74 -9.36 7.27
C ALA A 333 11.75 -9.70 6.16
N PHE A 334 11.37 -8.70 5.35
CA PHE A 334 10.43 -8.84 4.25
C PHE A 334 11.12 -8.84 2.89
N GLY A 335 12.02 -7.88 2.65
CA GLY A 335 12.66 -7.69 1.36
C GLY A 335 14.16 -7.45 1.47
N ILE A 336 14.90 -7.78 0.41
CA ILE A 336 16.34 -7.55 0.27
C ILE A 336 16.61 -6.87 -1.07
N ASN A 337 17.52 -5.86 -1.09
CA ASN A 337 17.88 -5.23 -2.36
C ASN A 337 18.75 -6.17 -3.22
N PRO A 338 18.78 -5.98 -4.56
CA PRO A 338 19.51 -6.83 -5.47
C PRO A 338 21.00 -7.01 -5.13
N SER A 339 21.68 -5.96 -4.65
CA SER A 339 23.09 -6.03 -4.21
C SER A 339 23.30 -6.70 -2.86
N ALA A 340 22.23 -7.06 -2.15
CA ALA A 340 22.22 -7.68 -0.82
C ALA A 340 22.99 -6.88 0.26
N THR A 341 22.86 -5.57 0.22
CA THR A 341 23.48 -4.65 1.18
C THR A 341 22.47 -4.01 2.15
N LEU A 342 21.18 -4.08 1.80
CA LEU A 342 20.05 -3.55 2.56
C LEU A 342 18.96 -4.61 2.70
N VAL A 343 18.37 -4.72 3.89
CA VAL A 343 17.24 -5.62 4.17
C VAL A 343 16.13 -4.80 4.83
N ALA A 344 14.95 -4.79 4.24
CA ALA A 344 13.78 -4.11 4.76
C ALA A 344 12.98 -5.03 5.70
N GLY A 345 12.36 -4.45 6.75
CA GLY A 345 11.55 -5.25 7.66
C GLY A 345 10.99 -4.49 8.85
N VAL A 346 10.77 -5.23 9.93
CA VAL A 346 10.18 -4.72 11.17
C VAL A 346 10.99 -5.19 12.39
N SER A 347 11.12 -4.33 13.39
CA SER A 347 11.68 -4.64 14.71
C SER A 347 10.81 -4.02 15.78
N GLY A 348 10.22 -4.85 16.67
CA GLY A 348 9.35 -4.39 17.74
C GLY A 348 8.14 -3.56 17.26
N GLY A 349 7.60 -3.82 16.05
CA GLY A 349 6.51 -3.06 15.45
C GLY A 349 6.94 -1.75 14.79
N ARG A 350 8.25 -1.53 14.61
CA ARG A 350 8.86 -0.35 14.00
C ARG A 350 9.40 -0.70 12.62
N ALA A 351 9.20 0.17 11.63
CA ALA A 351 9.82 0.02 10.32
C ALA A 351 11.34 0.20 10.44
N VAL A 352 12.09 -0.77 9.94
CA VAL A 352 13.57 -0.77 9.98
C VAL A 352 14.16 -1.20 8.64
N VAL A 353 15.38 -0.79 8.41
CA VAL A 353 16.27 -1.39 7.44
C VAL A 353 17.51 -1.90 8.16
N TRP A 354 17.96 -3.10 7.85
CA TRP A 354 19.30 -3.57 8.22
C TRP A 354 20.26 -3.21 7.10
N LYS A 355 21.34 -2.57 7.49
CA LYS A 355 22.45 -2.25 6.58
C LYS A 355 23.69 -3.03 6.99
N GLN A 356 24.32 -3.66 6.00
CA GLN A 356 25.61 -4.31 6.20
C GLN A 356 26.71 -3.26 6.24
N ASP A 357 27.58 -3.32 7.21
CA ASP A 357 28.77 -2.48 7.30
C ASP A 357 29.96 -3.09 6.54
N GLY A 358 31.10 -2.35 6.48
CA GLY A 358 32.32 -2.81 5.80
C GLY A 358 32.99 -4.05 6.43
N THR A 359 32.52 -4.51 7.61
CA THR A 359 32.98 -5.74 8.28
C THR A 359 32.08 -6.95 8.01
N GLY A 360 30.96 -6.74 7.34
CA GLY A 360 29.94 -7.76 7.10
C GLY A 360 28.89 -7.87 8.21
N ALA A 361 28.95 -7.02 9.24
CA ALA A 361 27.95 -7.02 10.30
C ALA A 361 26.69 -6.25 9.89
N TRP A 362 25.54 -6.74 10.30
CA TRP A 362 24.23 -6.15 10.02
C TRP A 362 23.75 -5.30 11.20
N THR A 363 23.43 -4.04 10.93
CA THR A 363 22.92 -3.09 11.94
C THR A 363 21.53 -2.58 11.56
N PRO A 364 20.55 -2.64 12.48
CA PRO A 364 19.22 -2.10 12.24
C PRO A 364 19.22 -0.57 12.32
N ARG A 365 18.62 0.09 11.33
CA ARG A 365 18.35 1.53 11.26
C ARG A 365 16.87 1.77 11.33
N LEU A 366 16.43 2.69 12.18
CA LEU A 366 15.02 3.08 12.30
C LEU A 366 14.61 3.91 11.09
N LEU A 367 13.51 3.54 10.45
CA LEU A 367 12.82 4.33 9.45
C LEU A 367 11.64 5.08 10.08
N GLU A 368 10.84 4.35 10.88
CA GLU A 368 9.63 4.89 11.49
C GLU A 368 9.31 4.19 12.82
N ALA A 369 8.77 4.95 13.77
CA ALA A 369 8.45 4.48 15.11
C ALA A 369 7.28 3.48 15.18
N CYS A 370 6.44 3.43 14.14
CA CYS A 370 5.31 2.50 14.04
C CYS A 370 5.05 2.18 12.57
N GLY A 371 5.11 0.89 12.20
CA GLY A 371 4.91 0.44 10.83
C GLY A 371 5.85 -0.68 10.41
N ASN A 372 5.97 -0.88 9.12
CA ASN A 372 6.88 -1.85 8.51
C ASN A 372 7.52 -1.30 7.24
N ALA A 373 8.69 -1.82 6.89
CA ALA A 373 9.34 -1.64 5.59
C ALA A 373 9.17 -2.94 4.80
N GLN A 374 8.55 -2.88 3.62
CA GLN A 374 8.23 -4.08 2.83
C GLN A 374 9.31 -4.42 1.82
N ALA A 375 9.80 -3.44 1.09
CA ALA A 375 10.79 -3.66 0.04
C ALA A 375 11.81 -2.52 -0.01
N VAL A 376 12.99 -2.79 -0.58
CA VAL A 376 14.10 -1.84 -0.71
C VAL A 376 14.86 -2.11 -2.01
N ASN A 377 15.32 -1.05 -2.68
CA ASN A 377 16.15 -1.13 -3.88
C ASN A 377 17.58 -0.66 -3.64
N ASP A 378 18.45 -0.79 -4.65
CA ASP A 378 19.87 -0.39 -4.57
C ASP A 378 20.09 1.13 -4.49
N ALA A 379 19.11 1.92 -4.93
CA ALA A 379 19.14 3.38 -4.76
C ALA A 379 18.83 3.83 -3.31
N GLY A 380 18.63 2.90 -2.38
CA GLY A 380 18.30 3.20 -0.99
C GLY A 380 16.86 3.70 -0.80
N MET A 381 15.98 3.47 -1.77
CA MET A 381 14.56 3.71 -1.59
C MET A 381 13.92 2.53 -0.89
N VAL A 382 13.18 2.80 0.17
CA VAL A 382 12.43 1.83 0.95
C VAL A 382 10.96 2.17 0.88
N VAL A 383 10.11 1.18 0.65
CA VAL A 383 8.65 1.35 0.68
C VAL A 383 8.03 0.48 1.76
N GLY A 384 6.91 0.95 2.32
CA GLY A 384 6.23 0.25 3.40
C GLY A 384 5.02 1.01 3.92
N GLN A 385 4.62 0.71 5.15
CA GLN A 385 3.43 1.29 5.77
C GLN A 385 3.75 1.88 7.13
N LYS A 386 3.10 2.98 7.46
CA LYS A 386 3.01 3.50 8.83
C LYS A 386 1.70 3.09 9.48
N CYS A 387 1.63 3.22 10.81
CA CYS A 387 0.42 2.90 11.58
C CYS A 387 -0.77 3.83 11.32
N ASP A 388 -0.58 4.90 10.56
CA ASP A 388 -1.65 5.78 10.07
C ASP A 388 -2.48 5.15 8.94
N GLY A 389 -2.12 3.93 8.51
CA GLY A 389 -2.75 3.20 7.41
C GLY A 389 -2.27 3.64 6.02
N GLY A 390 -1.25 4.53 5.96
CA GLY A 390 -0.70 5.04 4.70
C GLY A 390 0.44 4.20 4.14
N ALA A 391 0.55 4.17 2.81
CA ALA A 391 1.75 3.72 2.11
C ALA A 391 2.79 4.86 2.10
N TRP A 392 4.03 4.52 2.40
CA TRP A 392 5.12 5.48 2.55
C TRP A 392 6.36 5.04 1.80
N MET A 393 7.16 6.02 1.41
CA MET A 393 8.51 5.88 0.88
C MET A 393 9.49 6.61 1.79
N TRP A 394 10.64 5.98 2.03
CA TRP A 394 11.80 6.58 2.68
C TRP A 394 12.99 6.54 1.72
N GLN A 395 13.72 7.64 1.59
CA GLN A 395 15.00 7.70 0.90
C GLN A 395 16.12 7.65 1.93
N LEU A 396 17.09 6.78 1.71
CA LEU A 396 18.26 6.62 2.56
C LEU A 396 19.49 7.24 1.92
N ASP A 397 20.39 7.73 2.77
CA ASP A 397 21.76 8.02 2.38
C ASP A 397 22.62 6.75 2.31
N GLU A 398 23.89 6.92 1.94
CA GLU A 398 24.89 5.84 1.88
C GLU A 398 25.14 5.14 3.22
N ASN A 399 24.79 5.77 4.35
CA ASN A 399 24.92 5.22 5.71
C ASN A 399 23.66 4.50 6.19
N GLY A 400 22.59 4.51 5.38
CA GLY A 400 21.29 3.94 5.72
C GLY A 400 20.47 4.84 6.64
N THR A 401 20.75 6.16 6.67
CA THR A 401 19.99 7.16 7.41
C THR A 401 18.90 7.74 6.51
N VAL A 402 17.70 7.93 7.06
CA VAL A 402 16.59 8.56 6.31
C VAL A 402 16.93 10.03 6.04
N ILE A 403 17.01 10.41 4.77
CA ILE A 403 17.20 11.80 4.32
C ILE A 403 15.93 12.46 3.85
N SER A 404 14.95 11.67 3.41
CA SER A 404 13.60 12.15 3.11
C SER A 404 12.58 11.04 3.30
N GLN A 405 11.33 11.42 3.52
CA GLN A 405 10.21 10.49 3.57
C GLN A 405 8.97 11.14 2.95
N ARG A 406 8.15 10.33 2.30
CA ARG A 406 6.93 10.81 1.66
C ARG A 406 5.83 9.78 1.74
N ARG A 407 4.60 10.25 1.96
CA ARG A 407 3.40 9.44 1.79
C ARG A 407 3.14 9.24 0.30
N LEU A 408 2.89 8.01 -0.11
CA LEU A 408 2.55 7.72 -1.51
C LEU A 408 1.11 8.22 -1.78
N PRO A 409 0.91 8.95 -2.91
CA PRO A 409 -0.39 9.52 -3.24
C PRO A 409 -1.43 8.44 -3.54
N GLY A 410 -2.72 8.79 -3.44
CA GLY A 410 -3.84 7.92 -3.76
C GLY A 410 -4.40 8.10 -5.15
N LEU A 411 -5.66 7.75 -5.28
CA LEU A 411 -6.47 7.99 -6.48
C LEU A 411 -7.67 8.89 -6.09
N GLY A 412 -7.36 10.08 -5.57
CA GLY A 412 -8.34 11.12 -5.27
C GLY A 412 -9.00 11.05 -3.90
N SER A 413 -8.44 10.29 -2.95
CA SER A 413 -8.93 10.25 -1.57
C SER A 413 -7.79 10.41 -0.56
N ALA A 414 -7.84 11.47 0.24
CA ALA A 414 -6.84 11.76 1.28
C ALA A 414 -6.83 10.71 2.42
N THR A 415 -7.94 10.03 2.64
CA THR A 415 -8.18 9.17 3.81
C THR A 415 -8.18 7.68 3.50
N ASP A 416 -7.91 7.26 2.26
CA ASP A 416 -7.97 5.86 1.92
C ASP A 416 -6.78 5.06 2.48
N PRO A 417 -7.02 3.84 2.95
CA PRO A 417 -5.95 2.93 3.31
C PRO A 417 -5.21 2.50 2.04
N ARG A 418 -3.91 2.76 2.00
CA ARG A 418 -3.01 2.37 0.92
C ARG A 418 -2.04 1.33 1.44
N ALA A 419 -1.65 0.38 0.59
CA ALA A 419 -0.59 -0.56 0.90
C ALA A 419 0.40 -0.59 -0.26
N VAL A 420 1.67 -0.63 0.06
CA VAL A 420 2.77 -0.81 -0.89
C VAL A 420 3.52 -2.08 -0.50
N GLU A 421 3.77 -2.94 -1.48
CA GLU A 421 4.33 -4.28 -1.24
C GLU A 421 5.67 -4.48 -1.96
N GLY A 422 5.89 -3.88 -3.14
CA GLY A 422 7.08 -4.07 -3.95
C GLY A 422 7.66 -2.78 -4.50
N ILE A 423 8.95 -2.82 -4.84
CA ILE A 423 9.70 -1.74 -5.52
C ILE A 423 10.66 -2.37 -6.49
N ASN A 424 10.83 -1.78 -7.68
CA ASN A 424 11.82 -2.22 -8.65
C ASN A 424 13.18 -1.48 -8.50
N ASN A 425 14.18 -1.96 -9.24
CA ASN A 425 15.57 -1.48 -9.12
C ASN A 425 16.04 -0.76 -10.40
N THR A 426 15.21 0.11 -10.96
CA THR A 426 15.52 0.88 -12.18
C THR A 426 16.01 2.28 -11.86
N LEU A 427 16.52 3.01 -12.88
CA LEU A 427 16.87 4.42 -12.76
C LEU A 427 15.64 5.33 -12.54
N THR A 428 14.48 4.88 -12.98
CA THR A 428 13.17 5.49 -12.71
C THR A 428 12.35 4.51 -11.89
N PRO A 429 12.59 4.42 -10.55
CA PRO A 429 11.99 3.36 -9.75
C PRO A 429 10.48 3.54 -9.65
N ALA A 430 9.81 2.40 -9.61
CA ALA A 430 8.37 2.33 -9.39
C ALA A 430 8.06 1.37 -8.24
N ALA A 431 6.99 1.66 -7.51
CA ALA A 431 6.45 0.79 -6.48
C ALA A 431 5.08 0.23 -6.90
N ALA A 432 4.72 -0.92 -6.35
CA ALA A 432 3.43 -1.55 -6.60
C ALA A 432 2.68 -1.81 -5.30
N GLY A 433 1.34 -1.72 -5.36
CA GLY A 433 0.50 -1.94 -4.20
C GLY A 433 -0.99 -1.78 -4.49
N LYS A 434 -1.72 -1.19 -3.56
CA LYS A 434 -3.15 -0.89 -3.72
C LYS A 434 -3.50 0.50 -3.21
N ALA A 435 -4.52 1.09 -3.82
CA ALA A 435 -5.17 2.30 -3.33
C ALA A 435 -6.68 2.19 -3.52
N LYS A 436 -7.43 3.01 -2.80
CA LYS A 436 -8.86 3.17 -3.02
C LYS A 436 -9.08 4.26 -4.05
N SER A 437 -9.96 3.99 -5.02
CA SER A 437 -10.39 5.00 -5.98
C SER A 437 -11.75 5.54 -5.58
N THR A 438 -11.95 6.85 -5.70
CA THR A 438 -13.29 7.45 -5.52
C THR A 438 -14.29 6.99 -6.59
N ALA A 439 -13.80 6.50 -7.73
CA ALA A 439 -14.62 5.94 -8.81
C ALA A 439 -15.05 4.49 -8.56
N SER A 440 -14.53 3.81 -7.53
CA SER A 440 -14.83 2.40 -7.24
C SER A 440 -14.93 2.15 -5.73
N PRO A 441 -15.92 1.39 -5.26
CA PRO A 441 -15.98 0.97 -3.85
C PRO A 441 -14.88 -0.05 -3.49
N ALA A 442 -14.24 -0.67 -4.49
CA ALA A 442 -13.19 -1.66 -4.32
C ALA A 442 -11.80 -1.01 -4.34
N ASP A 443 -10.85 -1.59 -3.59
CA ASP A 443 -9.43 -1.27 -3.75
C ASP A 443 -8.97 -1.70 -5.15
N VAL A 444 -8.17 -0.87 -5.79
CA VAL A 444 -7.57 -1.16 -7.11
C VAL A 444 -6.06 -1.36 -6.97
N GLY A 445 -5.50 -2.21 -7.81
CA GLY A 445 -4.05 -2.32 -7.94
C GLY A 445 -3.48 -1.04 -8.52
N VAL A 446 -2.36 -0.58 -7.97
CA VAL A 446 -1.68 0.63 -8.41
C VAL A 446 -0.19 0.42 -8.54
N ILE A 447 0.41 1.23 -9.40
CA ILE A 447 1.84 1.52 -9.43
C ILE A 447 2.07 3.01 -9.16
N TRP A 448 3.19 3.34 -8.54
CA TRP A 448 3.67 4.70 -8.31
C TRP A 448 4.99 4.91 -9.02
N ASP A 449 5.09 5.95 -9.83
CA ASP A 449 6.37 6.46 -10.30
C ASP A 449 7.03 7.22 -9.14
N LEU A 450 8.15 6.69 -8.63
CA LEU A 450 8.84 7.26 -7.48
C LEU A 450 9.85 8.35 -7.91
N ALA A 451 10.28 8.39 -9.16
CA ALA A 451 11.20 9.41 -9.65
C ALA A 451 10.59 10.81 -9.55
N GLY A 452 9.31 10.96 -9.87
CA GLY A 452 8.56 12.22 -9.71
C GLY A 452 8.32 12.62 -8.25
N LEU A 453 8.55 11.71 -7.30
CA LEU A 453 8.32 11.95 -5.87
C LEU A 453 9.59 12.37 -5.10
N THR A 454 10.78 12.25 -5.69
CA THR A 454 12.07 12.56 -5.03
C THR A 454 12.53 14.00 -5.20
N THR A 455 11.86 14.81 -6.02
CA THR A 455 12.33 16.16 -6.46
C THR A 455 11.83 17.32 -5.60
N HIS A 456 11.37 17.06 -4.34
CA HIS A 456 10.92 18.16 -3.46
C HIS A 456 11.50 18.06 -2.06
#